data_2e42aa78fbecce5c581ab8ee16e4a7c8
#
_entry.id   2e42aa78fbecce5c581ab8ee16e4a7c8
#
_cell.length_a   1.000
_cell.length_b   1.000
_cell.length_c   1.000
_cell.angle_alpha   90.00
_cell.angle_beta   90.00
_cell.angle_gamma   90.00
#
_symmetry.space_group_name_H-M   'P 1'
#
loop_
_entity.id
_entity.type
_entity.pdbx_description
1 polymer ?
#
loop_
_entity_poly.entity_id
_entity_poly.type
_entity_poly.pdbx_seq_one_letter_code
_entity_poly.pdbx_strand_id
1 'polypeptide(L)'
;MYIDTSRITRGGKTYTRHLLRESYRANGKVLHRTLANVSHCSEAEIEAIRLALRHKGELEYLGTIQDAVTLQQGPSFGAVWTVYQVARRLGIEQALGTTRAGKLALWQVMARVIDQGSRLSAVRLAMAHAACDVLGLGTFDEDALYENLDWLAGAQARIEDRLFAQRTKTKPTSLFLYDVTSSYLEGTQNDLAAFGYNRDGKKGKMQIVIGLLCDEDGHPVSIEVFPGNTQDPHTVAAQVDKLKGRFGVTAITFVGDRGMIKGQQIADLAQQGFHYITAITKPQIEKLLRQGTFQMDLFDQELAEVLADEGIRYVLRRNPVRAQEVRATRHAKLVTLQAQVAKQNQYLTDHPRAKAQGAVQKLVARAKTLRIADWVELTIEERTITLTVKTSAQQEAARLDGC
;
A
#
# COMPACT_ATOMS: atom_id res chain seq x y z
N MET A 1 -10.58 26.56 -64.22
CA MET A 1 -11.81 25.74 -64.15
C MET A 1 -12.43 25.84 -62.79
N TYR A 2 -13.76 25.78 -62.70
CA TYR A 2 -14.53 25.88 -61.46
C TYR A 2 -15.89 25.13 -61.59
N ILE A 3 -16.50 24.77 -60.50
CA ILE A 3 -17.85 24.22 -60.49
C ILE A 3 -18.85 25.40 -60.30
N ASP A 4 -19.67 25.60 -61.32
CA ASP A 4 -20.82 26.53 -61.29
C ASP A 4 -22.05 25.78 -60.83
N THR A 5 -22.66 26.22 -59.71
CA THR A 5 -23.84 25.60 -59.15
C THR A 5 -25.02 26.53 -59.26
N SER A 6 -26.06 26.09 -59.94
CA SER A 6 -27.34 26.83 -60.07
C SER A 6 -28.49 25.97 -59.53
N ARG A 7 -29.45 26.66 -58.88
CA ARG A 7 -30.68 26.02 -58.37
C ARG A 7 -31.88 26.58 -59.15
N ILE A 8 -32.70 25.69 -59.66
CA ILE A 8 -33.91 26.04 -60.42
C ILE A 8 -35.06 25.33 -59.75
N THR A 9 -36.11 26.09 -59.37
CA THR A 9 -37.37 25.55 -58.83
C THR A 9 -38.40 25.52 -59.90
N ARG A 10 -38.98 24.37 -60.21
CA ARG A 10 -40.09 24.16 -61.18
C ARG A 10 -41.12 23.24 -60.56
N GLY A 11 -42.36 23.65 -60.52
CA GLY A 11 -43.50 22.83 -60.04
C GLY A 11 -43.30 22.39 -58.55
N GLY A 12 -42.78 23.28 -57.71
CA GLY A 12 -42.52 22.99 -56.26
C GLY A 12 -41.29 22.08 -55.95
N LYS A 13 -40.57 21.60 -56.96
CA LYS A 13 -39.37 20.82 -56.83
C LYS A 13 -38.13 21.67 -57.19
N THR A 14 -37.09 21.63 -56.32
CA THR A 14 -35.84 22.32 -56.58
C THR A 14 -34.84 21.34 -57.17
N TYR A 15 -34.32 21.70 -58.32
CA TYR A 15 -33.28 20.97 -59.03
C TYR A 15 -31.94 21.73 -58.88
N THR A 16 -30.91 21.06 -58.43
CA THR A 16 -29.57 21.59 -58.37
C THR A 16 -28.80 21.11 -59.61
N ARG A 17 -28.17 22.06 -60.30
CA ARG A 17 -27.35 21.77 -61.48
C ARG A 17 -25.90 22.16 -61.18
N HIS A 18 -24.96 21.26 -61.44
CA HIS A 18 -23.52 21.45 -61.29
C HIS A 18 -22.86 21.36 -62.64
N LEU A 19 -22.18 22.43 -63.09
CA LEU A 19 -21.46 22.50 -64.35
C LEU A 19 -19.99 22.72 -64.05
N LEU A 20 -19.11 21.94 -64.67
CA LEU A 20 -17.68 22.21 -64.73
C LEU A 20 -17.45 23.23 -65.83
N ARG A 21 -16.96 24.42 -65.49
CA ARG A 21 -16.76 25.56 -66.42
C ARG A 21 -15.34 26.06 -66.39
N GLU A 22 -14.92 26.64 -67.49
CA GLU A 22 -13.63 27.29 -67.64
C GLU A 22 -13.82 28.76 -68.09
N SER A 23 -13.09 29.65 -67.41
CA SER A 23 -12.98 31.04 -67.88
C SER A 23 -11.79 31.20 -68.77
N TYR A 24 -11.97 31.84 -69.93
CA TYR A 24 -10.88 32.17 -70.85
C TYR A 24 -11.07 33.62 -71.40
N ARG A 25 -10.00 34.20 -71.90
CA ARG A 25 -10.02 35.53 -72.47
C ARG A 25 -10.00 35.45 -73.98
N ALA A 26 -10.93 36.14 -74.67
CA ALA A 26 -10.91 36.33 -76.10
C ALA A 26 -11.39 37.78 -76.40
N ASN A 27 -10.74 38.45 -77.29
CA ASN A 27 -11.01 39.85 -77.69
C ASN A 27 -11.17 40.81 -76.52
N GLY A 28 -10.29 40.68 -75.52
CA GLY A 28 -10.28 41.55 -74.32
C GLY A 28 -11.41 41.30 -73.31
N LYS A 29 -12.31 40.36 -73.56
CA LYS A 29 -13.45 39.97 -72.72
C LYS A 29 -13.19 38.62 -72.03
N VAL A 30 -13.70 38.44 -70.82
CA VAL A 30 -13.72 37.13 -70.16
C VAL A 30 -14.94 36.39 -70.59
N LEU A 31 -14.74 35.21 -71.18
CA LEU A 31 -15.79 34.33 -71.60
C LEU A 31 -15.74 33.05 -70.76
N HIS A 32 -16.90 32.35 -70.68
CA HIS A 32 -17.03 31.11 -69.92
C HIS A 32 -17.55 30.03 -70.86
N ARG A 33 -16.86 28.87 -70.87
CA ARG A 33 -17.37 27.69 -71.60
C ARG A 33 -17.64 26.57 -70.59
N THR A 34 -18.71 25.79 -70.86
CA THR A 34 -19.03 24.57 -70.08
C THR A 34 -18.23 23.43 -70.67
N LEU A 35 -17.50 22.74 -69.83
CA LEU A 35 -16.70 21.58 -70.18
C LEU A 35 -17.46 20.28 -69.99
N ALA A 36 -18.19 20.21 -68.84
CA ALA A 36 -19.00 19.02 -68.50
C ALA A 36 -20.19 19.37 -67.59
N ASN A 37 -21.25 18.53 -67.70
CA ASN A 37 -22.33 18.54 -66.75
C ASN A 37 -22.10 17.43 -65.72
N VAL A 38 -21.86 17.80 -64.46
CA VAL A 38 -21.57 16.90 -63.34
C VAL A 38 -22.70 16.83 -62.32
N SER A 39 -23.94 17.22 -62.74
CA SER A 39 -25.12 17.23 -61.86
C SER A 39 -25.59 15.84 -61.46
N HIS A 40 -25.10 14.78 -62.07
CA HIS A 40 -25.32 13.38 -61.68
C HIS A 40 -24.44 12.89 -60.54
N CYS A 41 -23.38 13.63 -60.22
CA CYS A 41 -22.49 13.30 -59.10
C CYS A 41 -23.17 13.60 -57.76
N SER A 42 -22.83 12.82 -56.76
CA SER A 42 -23.23 13.09 -55.36
C SER A 42 -22.59 14.36 -54.83
N GLU A 43 -23.14 14.92 -53.77
CA GLU A 43 -22.59 16.10 -53.12
C GLU A 43 -21.10 15.88 -52.69
N ALA A 44 -20.74 14.68 -52.19
CA ALA A 44 -19.38 14.31 -51.80
C ALA A 44 -18.41 14.32 -53.02
N GLU A 45 -18.87 13.83 -54.18
CA GLU A 45 -18.07 13.85 -55.39
C GLU A 45 -17.89 15.27 -55.92
N ILE A 46 -18.93 16.11 -55.87
CA ILE A 46 -18.83 17.53 -56.22
C ILE A 46 -17.85 18.27 -55.35
N GLU A 47 -17.86 18.00 -54.00
CA GLU A 47 -16.88 18.60 -53.10
C GLU A 47 -15.45 18.10 -53.35
N ALA A 48 -15.27 16.82 -53.66
CA ALA A 48 -13.96 16.27 -54.06
C ALA A 48 -13.41 16.95 -55.33
N ILE A 49 -14.28 17.17 -56.35
CA ILE A 49 -13.89 17.90 -57.59
C ILE A 49 -13.55 19.36 -57.24
N ARG A 50 -14.29 20.04 -56.40
CA ARG A 50 -13.98 21.42 -55.95
C ARG A 50 -12.63 21.47 -55.28
N LEU A 51 -12.34 20.51 -54.39
CA LEU A 51 -11.08 20.44 -53.67
C LEU A 51 -9.90 20.24 -54.68
N ALA A 52 -10.05 19.30 -55.58
CA ALA A 52 -9.05 19.04 -56.62
C ALA A 52 -8.82 20.26 -57.52
N LEU A 53 -9.86 20.97 -57.93
CA LEU A 53 -9.75 22.20 -58.72
C LEU A 53 -9.10 23.37 -57.98
N ARG A 54 -9.28 23.46 -56.65
CA ARG A 54 -8.67 24.45 -55.78
C ARG A 54 -7.15 24.24 -55.68
N HIS A 55 -6.72 22.98 -55.57
CA HIS A 55 -5.33 22.58 -55.38
C HIS A 55 -4.63 22.05 -56.62
N LYS A 56 -5.16 22.31 -57.83
CA LYS A 56 -4.67 21.79 -59.11
C LYS A 56 -3.18 22.16 -59.44
N GLY A 57 -2.62 23.19 -58.75
CA GLY A 57 -1.21 23.56 -58.88
C GLY A 57 -0.30 22.89 -57.86
N GLU A 58 -0.89 22.18 -56.91
CA GLU A 58 -0.18 21.60 -55.76
C GLU A 58 -0.61 20.13 -55.56
N LEU A 59 -0.80 19.42 -56.69
CA LEU A 59 -1.28 18.01 -56.63
C LEU A 59 -0.33 17.08 -55.87
N GLU A 60 0.92 17.48 -55.73
CA GLU A 60 1.91 16.76 -54.92
C GLU A 60 1.54 16.79 -53.41
N TYR A 61 0.76 17.80 -52.97
CA TYR A 61 0.22 17.85 -51.57
C TYR A 61 -1.04 16.98 -51.38
N LEU A 62 -1.64 16.47 -52.44
CA LEU A 62 -2.71 15.46 -52.40
C LEU A 62 -2.11 14.05 -52.27
N GLY A 63 -1.01 13.91 -51.51
CA GLY A 63 -0.44 12.64 -51.10
C GLY A 63 -1.46 11.76 -50.37
N THR A 64 -1.20 10.48 -50.30
CA THR A 64 -2.04 9.58 -49.50
C THR A 64 -2.08 10.06 -48.07
N ILE A 65 -3.17 9.81 -47.35
CA ILE A 65 -3.28 10.14 -45.89
C ILE A 65 -2.05 9.60 -45.14
N GLN A 66 -1.45 8.53 -45.58
CA GLN A 66 -0.24 7.95 -45.02
C GLN A 66 0.99 8.89 -45.12
N ASP A 67 1.10 9.68 -46.20
CA ASP A 67 2.22 10.64 -46.40
C ASP A 67 2.01 11.96 -45.63
N ALA A 68 0.76 12.29 -45.30
CA ALA A 68 0.39 13.52 -44.58
C ALA A 68 0.34 13.34 -43.06
N VAL A 69 0.40 12.10 -42.54
CA VAL A 69 0.31 11.81 -41.10
C VAL A 69 1.70 11.59 -40.53
N THR A 70 2.18 12.54 -39.75
CA THR A 70 3.38 12.37 -38.96
C THR A 70 2.98 11.72 -37.64
N LEU A 71 3.44 10.51 -37.38
CA LEU A 71 3.26 9.84 -36.10
C LEU A 71 4.14 10.53 -35.04
N GLN A 72 3.51 11.13 -34.05
CA GLN A 72 4.19 11.64 -32.87
C GLN A 72 3.97 10.71 -31.69
N GLN A 73 4.99 10.55 -30.85
CA GLN A 73 4.87 9.79 -29.62
C GLN A 73 3.96 10.59 -28.65
N GLY A 74 2.80 10.01 -28.37
CA GLY A 74 1.89 10.55 -27.37
C GLY A 74 2.29 10.16 -25.94
N PRO A 75 1.53 10.64 -24.93
CA PRO A 75 1.73 10.24 -23.52
C PRO A 75 1.61 8.73 -23.33
N SER A 76 2.38 8.17 -22.41
CA SER A 76 2.31 6.77 -22.06
C SER A 76 0.93 6.40 -21.48
N PHE A 77 0.28 5.37 -22.04
CA PHE A 77 -1.11 5.03 -21.69
C PHE A 77 -1.23 3.81 -20.77
N GLY A 78 -0.44 2.77 -21.00
CA GLY A 78 -0.66 1.43 -20.45
C GLY A 78 -0.68 1.35 -18.93
N ALA A 79 0.27 1.99 -18.25
CA ALA A 79 0.36 1.96 -16.79
C ALA A 79 -0.87 2.62 -16.14
N VAL A 80 -1.24 3.81 -16.60
CA VAL A 80 -2.39 4.56 -16.09
C VAL A 80 -3.68 3.77 -16.31
N TRP A 81 -3.88 3.24 -17.51
CA TRP A 81 -5.08 2.47 -17.83
C TRP A 81 -5.21 1.21 -16.97
N THR A 82 -4.13 0.46 -16.80
CA THR A 82 -4.14 -0.77 -16.00
C THR A 82 -4.49 -0.50 -14.54
N VAL A 83 -3.81 0.47 -13.92
CA VAL A 83 -4.08 0.84 -12.52
C VAL A 83 -5.50 1.40 -12.35
N TYR A 84 -5.97 2.20 -13.32
CA TYR A 84 -7.34 2.71 -13.32
C TYR A 84 -8.37 1.58 -13.38
N GLN A 85 -8.19 0.57 -14.26
CA GLN A 85 -9.11 -0.57 -14.32
C GLN A 85 -9.13 -1.38 -13.02
N VAL A 86 -7.98 -1.53 -12.35
CA VAL A 86 -7.92 -2.16 -11.03
C VAL A 86 -8.69 -1.33 -10.00
N ALA A 87 -8.45 -0.02 -9.94
CA ALA A 87 -9.16 0.88 -9.03
C ALA A 87 -10.69 0.84 -9.22
N ARG A 88 -11.16 0.75 -10.47
CA ARG A 88 -12.57 0.57 -10.79
C ARG A 88 -13.11 -0.75 -10.26
N ARG A 89 -12.44 -1.87 -10.50
CA ARG A 89 -12.86 -3.19 -10.00
C ARG A 89 -12.92 -3.25 -8.47
N LEU A 90 -12.00 -2.56 -7.80
CA LEU A 90 -11.98 -2.45 -6.34
C LEU A 90 -13.01 -1.45 -5.78
N GLY A 91 -13.74 -0.73 -6.65
CA GLY A 91 -14.72 0.27 -6.24
C GLY A 91 -14.15 1.59 -5.74
N ILE A 92 -12.83 1.79 -5.88
CA ILE A 92 -12.14 3.00 -5.39
C ILE A 92 -12.65 4.25 -6.12
N GLU A 93 -12.84 4.19 -7.44
CA GLU A 93 -13.41 5.29 -8.22
C GLU A 93 -14.81 5.69 -7.71
N GLN A 94 -15.68 4.72 -7.43
CA GLN A 94 -17.01 4.98 -6.92
C GLN A 94 -17.00 5.57 -5.51
N ALA A 95 -16.08 5.10 -4.66
CA ALA A 95 -15.95 5.60 -3.30
C ALA A 95 -15.47 7.05 -3.26
N LEU A 96 -14.50 7.41 -4.10
CA LEU A 96 -13.97 8.77 -4.25
C LEU A 96 -14.98 9.69 -4.96
N GLY A 97 -15.74 9.17 -5.90
CA GLY A 97 -16.71 9.92 -6.70
C GLY A 97 -16.11 10.57 -7.94
N THR A 98 -17.02 11.10 -8.79
CA THR A 98 -16.69 11.60 -10.13
C THR A 98 -16.37 13.11 -10.19
N THR A 99 -16.40 13.81 -9.06
CA THR A 99 -16.04 15.23 -8.98
C THR A 99 -14.55 15.43 -9.29
N ARG A 100 -14.14 16.67 -9.62
CA ARG A 100 -12.73 17.00 -9.83
C ARG A 100 -11.86 16.56 -8.62
N ALA A 101 -12.33 16.81 -7.40
CA ALA A 101 -11.62 16.40 -6.18
C ALA A 101 -11.49 14.86 -6.07
N GLY A 102 -12.55 14.10 -6.36
CA GLY A 102 -12.48 12.64 -6.37
C GLY A 102 -11.52 12.09 -7.42
N LYS A 103 -11.50 12.70 -8.61
CA LYS A 103 -10.59 12.33 -9.70
C LYS A 103 -9.13 12.68 -9.37
N LEU A 104 -8.85 13.83 -8.74
CA LEU A 104 -7.52 14.20 -8.26
C LEU A 104 -7.04 13.24 -7.17
N ALA A 105 -7.91 12.85 -6.25
CA ALA A 105 -7.61 11.86 -5.24
C ALA A 105 -7.30 10.49 -5.85
N LEU A 106 -8.10 10.06 -6.83
CA LEU A 106 -7.84 8.83 -7.58
C LEU A 106 -6.47 8.90 -8.28
N TRP A 107 -6.15 10.03 -8.90
CA TRP A 107 -4.84 10.22 -9.51
C TRP A 107 -3.72 10.12 -8.50
N GLN A 108 -3.83 10.74 -7.32
CA GLN A 108 -2.80 10.64 -6.27
C GLN A 108 -2.55 9.19 -5.83
N VAL A 109 -3.62 8.38 -5.74
CA VAL A 109 -3.50 6.94 -5.44
C VAL A 109 -2.79 6.22 -6.60
N MET A 110 -3.24 6.45 -7.83
CA MET A 110 -2.66 5.80 -9.02
C MET A 110 -1.19 6.19 -9.22
N ALA A 111 -0.86 7.47 -9.08
CA ALA A 111 0.51 7.97 -9.17
C ALA A 111 1.43 7.30 -8.15
N ARG A 112 0.94 7.09 -6.92
CA ARG A 112 1.70 6.41 -5.87
C ARG A 112 1.96 4.93 -6.16
N VAL A 113 1.07 4.27 -6.91
CA VAL A 113 1.26 2.89 -7.36
C VAL A 113 2.24 2.81 -8.53
N ILE A 114 2.19 3.77 -9.46
CA ILE A 114 3.05 3.81 -10.65
C ILE A 114 4.46 4.29 -10.30
N ASP A 115 4.55 5.36 -9.50
CA ASP A 115 5.81 5.97 -9.06
C ASP A 115 5.64 6.55 -7.64
N GLN A 116 6.49 6.11 -6.71
CA GLN A 116 6.42 6.53 -5.30
C GLN A 116 7.02 7.92 -5.05
N GLY A 117 6.92 8.80 -6.02
CA GLY A 117 7.46 10.15 -5.98
C GLY A 117 6.68 11.15 -5.12
N SER A 118 7.10 12.41 -5.14
CA SER A 118 6.45 13.55 -4.48
C SER A 118 5.15 13.97 -5.20
N ARG A 119 4.44 14.97 -4.67
CA ARG A 119 3.29 15.60 -5.35
C ARG A 119 3.71 16.23 -6.67
N LEU A 120 4.84 16.93 -6.70
CA LEU A 120 5.42 17.48 -7.93
C LEU A 120 5.76 16.38 -8.94
N SER A 121 6.29 15.25 -8.47
CA SER A 121 6.49 14.06 -9.33
C SER A 121 5.17 13.56 -9.91
N ALA A 122 4.11 13.53 -9.13
CA ALA A 122 2.79 13.11 -9.61
C ALA A 122 2.21 14.07 -10.69
N VAL A 123 2.46 15.38 -10.59
CA VAL A 123 2.11 16.34 -11.65
C VAL A 123 2.88 16.05 -12.94
N ARG A 124 4.20 15.88 -12.85
CA ARG A 124 5.06 15.53 -14.01
C ARG A 124 4.67 14.20 -14.63
N LEU A 125 4.35 13.21 -13.80
CA LEU A 125 3.89 11.92 -14.24
C LEU A 125 2.57 12.01 -15.01
N ALA A 126 1.63 12.87 -14.59
CA ALA A 126 0.38 13.09 -15.29
C ALA A 126 0.57 13.68 -16.69
N MET A 127 1.58 14.54 -16.86
CA MET A 127 1.92 15.12 -18.17
C MET A 127 2.61 14.12 -19.09
N ALA A 128 3.47 13.26 -18.55
CA ALA A 128 4.19 12.22 -19.31
C ALA A 128 3.30 11.01 -19.67
N HIS A 129 2.21 10.84 -18.93
CA HIS A 129 1.24 9.76 -19.12
C HIS A 129 -0.14 10.34 -19.46
N ALA A 130 -0.98 9.56 -20.12
CA ALA A 130 -2.33 9.97 -20.51
C ALA A 130 -3.30 10.04 -19.31
N ALA A 131 -2.87 10.54 -18.15
CA ALA A 131 -3.66 10.55 -16.92
C ALA A 131 -4.86 11.49 -17.01
N CYS A 132 -4.66 12.69 -17.57
CA CYS A 132 -5.74 13.67 -17.75
C CYS A 132 -6.81 13.15 -18.71
N ASP A 133 -6.41 12.48 -19.77
CA ASP A 133 -7.34 11.91 -20.76
C ASP A 133 -8.13 10.74 -20.16
N VAL A 134 -7.44 9.80 -19.51
CA VAL A 134 -8.07 8.61 -18.90
C VAL A 134 -9.06 8.97 -17.81
N LEU A 135 -8.72 9.97 -16.96
CA LEU A 135 -9.57 10.38 -15.85
C LEU A 135 -10.54 11.52 -16.20
N GLY A 136 -10.42 12.09 -17.39
CA GLY A 136 -11.17 13.29 -17.76
C GLY A 136 -10.88 14.45 -16.79
N LEU A 137 -9.59 14.68 -16.48
CA LEU A 137 -9.09 15.79 -15.70
C LEU A 137 -8.54 16.88 -16.63
N GLY A 138 -8.81 18.15 -16.30
CA GLY A 138 -8.04 19.24 -16.86
C GLY A 138 -6.63 19.32 -16.27
N THR A 139 -5.85 20.29 -16.68
CA THR A 139 -4.54 20.56 -16.10
C THR A 139 -4.65 20.90 -14.60
N PHE A 140 -3.64 20.54 -13.85
CA PHE A 140 -3.51 20.80 -12.41
C PHE A 140 -2.03 20.94 -12.04
N ASP A 141 -1.78 21.58 -10.94
CA ASP A 141 -0.46 21.82 -10.38
C ASP A 141 -0.27 21.06 -9.03
N GLU A 142 0.84 21.31 -8.39
CA GLU A 142 1.17 20.72 -7.10
C GLU A 142 0.25 21.22 -5.98
N ASP A 143 -0.13 22.50 -6.01
CA ASP A 143 -0.98 23.11 -5.00
C ASP A 143 -2.39 22.47 -5.03
N ALA A 144 -2.93 22.21 -6.21
CA ALA A 144 -4.19 21.49 -6.36
C ALA A 144 -4.14 20.07 -5.76
N LEU A 145 -2.99 19.41 -5.75
CA LEU A 145 -2.82 18.11 -5.09
C LEU A 145 -2.70 18.24 -3.57
N TYR A 146 -2.09 19.31 -3.05
CA TYR A 146 -2.07 19.56 -1.60
C TYR A 146 -3.45 19.93 -1.07
N GLU A 147 -4.16 20.85 -1.72
CA GLU A 147 -5.56 21.16 -1.37
C GLU A 147 -6.46 19.90 -1.39
N ASN A 148 -6.18 19.00 -2.32
CA ASN A 148 -6.92 17.74 -2.40
C ASN A 148 -6.63 16.79 -1.23
N LEU A 149 -5.50 16.90 -0.52
CA LEU A 149 -5.27 16.15 0.73
C LEU A 149 -6.21 16.61 1.84
N ASP A 150 -6.48 17.90 1.95
CA ASP A 150 -7.44 18.43 2.92
C ASP A 150 -8.86 17.93 2.61
N TRP A 151 -9.22 17.93 1.33
CA TRP A 151 -10.47 17.31 0.90
C TRP A 151 -10.53 15.82 1.24
N LEU A 152 -9.45 15.05 1.04
CA LEU A 152 -9.36 13.63 1.38
C LEU A 152 -9.53 13.42 2.89
N ALA A 153 -8.88 14.23 3.73
CA ALA A 153 -9.02 14.17 5.18
C ALA A 153 -10.48 14.39 5.60
N GLY A 154 -11.16 15.41 5.06
CA GLY A 154 -12.56 15.69 5.32
C GLY A 154 -13.54 14.65 4.75
N ALA A 155 -13.12 13.91 3.71
CA ALA A 155 -13.95 12.91 3.05
C ALA A 155 -13.69 11.47 3.55
N GLN A 156 -12.68 11.25 4.38
CA GLN A 156 -12.19 9.92 4.78
C GLN A 156 -13.33 9.00 5.25
N ALA A 157 -14.10 9.43 6.23
CA ALA A 157 -15.18 8.62 6.78
C ALA A 157 -16.17 8.16 5.70
N ARG A 158 -16.60 9.07 4.84
CA ARG A 158 -17.52 8.76 3.75
C ARG A 158 -16.93 7.80 2.71
N ILE A 159 -15.64 7.92 2.42
CA ILE A 159 -14.94 7.03 1.48
C ILE A 159 -14.86 5.62 2.06
N GLU A 160 -14.45 5.49 3.33
CA GLU A 160 -14.39 4.22 4.05
C GLU A 160 -15.78 3.56 4.12
N ASP A 161 -16.83 4.32 4.46
CA ASP A 161 -18.20 3.81 4.51
C ASP A 161 -18.66 3.24 3.16
N ARG A 162 -18.36 3.94 2.07
CA ARG A 162 -18.73 3.48 0.73
C ARG A 162 -17.97 2.21 0.34
N LEU A 163 -16.68 2.13 0.62
CA LEU A 163 -15.87 0.95 0.34
C LEU A 163 -16.35 -0.25 1.16
N PHE A 164 -16.62 -0.05 2.45
CA PHE A 164 -17.15 -1.08 3.33
C PHE A 164 -18.53 -1.55 2.89
N ALA A 165 -19.48 -0.64 2.66
CA ALA A 165 -20.82 -0.97 2.22
C ALA A 165 -20.84 -1.71 0.88
N GLN A 166 -19.95 -1.36 -0.05
CA GLN A 166 -19.85 -2.05 -1.34
C GLN A 166 -19.40 -3.51 -1.19
N ARG A 167 -18.42 -3.77 -0.32
CA ARG A 167 -17.88 -5.11 -0.06
C ARG A 167 -18.88 -5.98 0.70
N THR A 168 -19.48 -5.44 1.74
CA THR A 168 -20.41 -6.17 2.61
C THR A 168 -21.76 -6.49 1.97
N LYS A 169 -22.10 -5.86 0.84
CA LYS A 169 -23.27 -6.26 0.03
C LYS A 169 -23.20 -7.70 -0.46
N THR A 170 -22.00 -8.16 -0.79
CA THR A 170 -21.79 -9.52 -1.33
C THR A 170 -21.38 -10.51 -0.26
N LYS A 171 -20.70 -10.08 0.79
CA LYS A 171 -20.18 -10.92 1.87
C LYS A 171 -20.19 -10.16 3.19
N PRO A 172 -21.17 -10.43 4.09
CA PRO A 172 -21.11 -9.91 5.45
C PRO A 172 -19.83 -10.38 6.14
N THR A 173 -19.16 -9.49 6.87
CA THR A 173 -17.95 -9.82 7.64
C THR A 173 -18.18 -9.63 9.13
N SER A 174 -17.62 -10.51 9.92
CA SER A 174 -17.63 -10.45 11.39
C SER A 174 -16.24 -10.59 11.99
N LEU A 175 -15.22 -10.85 11.18
CA LEU A 175 -13.84 -10.98 11.62
C LEU A 175 -13.02 -9.80 11.11
N PHE A 176 -12.34 -9.14 12.03
CA PHE A 176 -11.55 -7.94 11.74
C PHE A 176 -10.12 -8.09 12.24
N LEU A 177 -9.20 -7.77 11.37
CA LEU A 177 -7.76 -7.78 11.62
C LEU A 177 -7.32 -6.35 11.91
N TYR A 178 -6.60 -6.14 13.00
CA TYR A 178 -6.06 -4.82 13.33
C TYR A 178 -4.60 -4.90 13.71
N ASP A 179 -3.81 -4.02 13.10
CA ASP A 179 -2.40 -3.86 13.43
C ASP A 179 -2.00 -2.40 13.37
N VAL A 180 -0.91 -2.06 14.06
CA VAL A 180 -0.33 -0.73 14.09
C VAL A 180 1.12 -0.76 13.64
N THR A 181 1.50 0.25 12.89
CA THR A 181 2.88 0.50 12.51
C THR A 181 3.29 1.92 12.90
N SER A 182 4.55 2.25 12.75
CA SER A 182 5.03 3.62 12.91
C SER A 182 5.77 4.07 11.66
N SER A 183 5.62 5.35 11.32
CA SER A 183 6.43 6.01 10.31
C SER A 183 7.23 7.12 10.97
N TYR A 184 8.57 7.11 10.80
CA TYR A 184 9.42 8.17 11.32
C TYR A 184 9.38 9.40 10.42
N LEU A 185 9.68 10.56 11.02
CA LEU A 185 9.70 11.86 10.35
C LEU A 185 11.12 12.39 10.27
N GLU A 186 11.48 12.90 9.10
CA GLU A 186 12.73 13.63 8.91
C GLU A 186 12.58 15.13 9.26
N GLY A 187 11.36 15.67 9.16
CA GLY A 187 11.03 17.05 9.51
C GLY A 187 10.64 17.26 10.97
N THR A 188 10.35 18.51 11.32
CA THR A 188 9.91 18.93 12.67
C THR A 188 8.51 19.53 12.70
N GLN A 189 7.86 19.68 11.54
CA GLN A 189 6.56 20.34 11.39
C GLN A 189 5.45 19.30 11.21
N ASN A 190 5.02 18.69 12.31
CA ASN A 190 3.88 17.79 12.33
C ASN A 190 3.36 17.67 13.76
N ASP A 191 2.10 18.02 13.97
CA ASP A 191 1.46 18.07 15.30
C ASP A 191 1.33 16.68 15.98
N LEU A 192 1.30 15.62 15.18
CA LEU A 192 1.24 14.24 15.68
C LEU A 192 2.64 13.63 15.91
N ALA A 193 3.71 14.33 15.51
CA ALA A 193 5.06 13.82 15.65
C ALA A 193 5.51 13.80 17.12
N ALA A 194 5.86 12.64 17.62
CA ALA A 194 6.37 12.47 18.97
C ALA A 194 7.43 11.35 19.02
N PHE A 195 8.29 11.40 20.05
CA PHE A 195 9.18 10.30 20.36
C PHE A 195 8.39 9.16 21.01
N GLY A 196 8.53 7.95 20.48
CA GLY A 196 7.83 6.77 20.96
C GLY A 196 8.60 5.48 20.73
N TYR A 197 7.94 4.35 20.89
CA TYR A 197 8.52 3.05 20.59
C TYR A 197 8.75 2.92 19.08
N ASN A 198 10.02 2.97 18.70
CA ASN A 198 10.43 2.95 17.30
C ASN A 198 10.61 1.50 16.81
N ARG A 199 9.67 1.04 15.99
CA ARG A 199 9.65 -0.32 15.42
C ARG A 199 10.78 -0.54 14.42
N ASP A 200 11.22 0.53 13.73
CA ASP A 200 12.27 0.48 12.70
C ASP A 200 13.69 0.60 13.28
N GLY A 201 13.83 0.73 14.60
CA GLY A 201 15.12 0.89 15.26
C GLY A 201 15.83 2.23 15.00
N LYS A 202 15.12 3.23 14.45
CA LYS A 202 15.63 4.57 14.13
C LYS A 202 15.67 5.45 15.39
N LYS A 203 16.74 5.34 16.16
CA LYS A 203 16.93 6.12 17.39
C LYS A 203 16.99 7.63 17.10
N GLY A 204 16.35 8.43 17.99
CA GLY A 204 16.39 9.89 17.93
C GLY A 204 15.52 10.51 16.83
N LYS A 205 14.61 9.76 16.23
CA LYS A 205 13.63 10.27 15.27
C LYS A 205 12.24 10.31 15.89
N MET A 206 11.50 11.41 15.63
CA MET A 206 10.07 11.45 15.89
C MET A 206 9.32 10.58 14.91
N GLN A 207 8.15 10.13 15.29
CA GLN A 207 7.30 9.25 14.47
C GLN A 207 5.83 9.62 14.64
N ILE A 208 5.00 9.07 13.76
CA ILE A 208 3.56 8.95 13.92
C ILE A 208 3.21 7.46 14.02
N VAL A 209 2.11 7.13 14.67
CA VAL A 209 1.57 5.77 14.71
C VAL A 209 0.39 5.67 13.75
N ILE A 210 0.36 4.62 12.96
CA ILE A 210 -0.67 4.37 11.95
C ILE A 210 -1.33 3.04 12.28
N GLY A 211 -2.64 3.06 12.51
CA GLY A 211 -3.46 1.88 12.72
C GLY A 211 -4.23 1.53 11.45
N LEU A 212 -4.24 0.26 11.06
CA LEU A 212 -4.97 -0.25 9.92
C LEU A 212 -5.94 -1.34 10.36
N LEU A 213 -7.22 -1.12 10.11
CA LEU A 213 -8.28 -2.08 10.31
C LEU A 213 -8.63 -2.73 8.97
N CYS A 214 -8.59 -4.05 8.91
CA CYS A 214 -8.94 -4.83 7.73
C CYS A 214 -10.08 -5.81 8.02
N ASP A 215 -10.77 -6.26 6.98
CA ASP A 215 -11.71 -7.37 7.04
C ASP A 215 -10.96 -8.74 7.03
N GLU A 216 -11.70 -9.83 7.05
CA GLU A 216 -11.17 -11.20 7.06
C GLU A 216 -10.36 -11.58 5.82
N ASP A 217 -10.60 -10.91 4.69
CA ASP A 217 -9.87 -11.11 3.44
C ASP A 217 -8.64 -10.19 3.34
N GLY A 218 -8.37 -9.39 4.38
CA GLY A 218 -7.26 -8.43 4.44
C GLY A 218 -7.52 -7.12 3.70
N HIS A 219 -8.75 -6.84 3.29
CA HIS A 219 -9.05 -5.55 2.66
C HIS A 219 -9.15 -4.43 3.71
N PRO A 220 -8.53 -3.28 3.47
CA PRO A 220 -8.62 -2.14 4.37
C PRO A 220 -10.07 -1.67 4.58
N VAL A 221 -10.49 -1.56 5.83
CA VAL A 221 -11.79 -1.01 6.24
C VAL A 221 -11.63 0.43 6.72
N SER A 222 -10.64 0.68 7.56
CA SER A 222 -10.37 2.01 8.10
C SER A 222 -8.90 2.17 8.44
N ILE A 223 -8.43 3.39 8.28
CA ILE A 223 -7.10 3.81 8.71
C ILE A 223 -7.23 4.91 9.75
N GLU A 224 -6.29 4.96 10.71
CA GLU A 224 -6.21 6.04 11.70
C GLU A 224 -4.77 6.40 11.97
N VAL A 225 -4.53 7.70 12.18
CA VAL A 225 -3.20 8.21 12.52
C VAL A 225 -3.23 8.76 13.94
N PHE A 226 -2.31 8.29 14.77
CA PHE A 226 -2.19 8.68 16.18
C PHE A 226 -0.87 9.41 16.44
N PRO A 227 -0.79 10.19 17.52
CA PRO A 227 0.47 10.74 18.00
C PRO A 227 1.55 9.65 18.16
N GLY A 228 2.80 9.98 17.83
CA GLY A 228 3.91 9.02 17.78
C GLY A 228 4.26 8.32 19.08
N ASN A 229 3.79 8.82 20.23
CA ASN A 229 3.94 8.23 21.55
C ASN A 229 2.74 7.38 22.00
N THR A 230 1.73 7.20 21.12
CA THR A 230 0.55 6.38 21.45
C THR A 230 0.96 4.91 21.58
N GLN A 231 0.53 4.29 22.67
CA GLN A 231 0.74 2.85 22.92
C GLN A 231 -0.33 2.03 22.20
N ASP A 232 0.05 0.87 21.68
CA ASP A 232 -0.82 0.00 20.88
C ASP A 232 -2.17 -0.31 21.53
N PRO A 233 -2.27 -0.66 22.84
CA PRO A 233 -3.57 -0.94 23.46
C PRO A 233 -4.56 0.24 23.42
N HIS A 234 -4.06 1.47 23.42
CA HIS A 234 -4.92 2.66 23.41
C HIS A 234 -5.58 2.91 22.05
N THR A 235 -5.08 2.26 20.99
CA THR A 235 -5.64 2.41 19.64
C THR A 235 -6.83 1.49 19.38
N VAL A 236 -7.00 0.42 20.17
CA VAL A 236 -7.98 -0.65 19.92
C VAL A 236 -9.42 -0.18 20.15
N ALA A 237 -9.67 0.51 21.26
CA ALA A 237 -11.02 0.94 21.64
C ALA A 237 -11.70 1.78 20.54
N ALA A 238 -10.97 2.74 19.97
CA ALA A 238 -11.47 3.57 18.89
C ALA A 238 -11.89 2.78 17.65
N GLN A 239 -11.21 1.67 17.35
CA GLN A 239 -11.55 0.82 16.21
C GLN A 239 -12.81 -0.01 16.49
N VAL A 240 -12.95 -0.52 17.70
CA VAL A 240 -14.14 -1.27 18.12
C VAL A 240 -15.38 -0.37 18.08
N ASP A 241 -15.28 0.85 18.62
CA ASP A 241 -16.36 1.83 18.60
C ASP A 241 -16.73 2.22 17.16
N LYS A 242 -15.74 2.33 16.28
CA LYS A 242 -15.93 2.62 14.86
C LYS A 242 -16.69 1.47 14.15
N LEU A 243 -16.33 0.22 14.40
CA LEU A 243 -17.02 -0.94 13.85
C LEU A 243 -18.49 -0.99 14.26
N LYS A 244 -18.75 -0.78 15.54
CA LYS A 244 -20.09 -0.80 16.08
C LYS A 244 -20.93 0.42 15.67
N GLY A 245 -20.40 1.61 15.93
CA GLY A 245 -21.15 2.86 15.80
C GLY A 245 -21.27 3.34 14.36
N ARG A 246 -20.21 3.19 13.55
CA ARG A 246 -20.17 3.73 12.22
C ARG A 246 -20.48 2.69 11.14
N PHE A 247 -19.92 1.49 11.24
CA PHE A 247 -20.14 0.42 10.28
C PHE A 247 -21.32 -0.49 10.62
N GLY A 248 -21.93 -0.33 11.80
CA GLY A 248 -23.12 -1.08 12.22
C GLY A 248 -22.90 -2.58 12.39
N VAL A 249 -21.66 -3.00 12.65
CA VAL A 249 -21.32 -4.42 12.82
C VAL A 249 -21.76 -4.89 14.21
N THR A 250 -22.60 -5.92 14.27
CA THR A 250 -23.17 -6.44 15.53
C THR A 250 -22.42 -7.64 16.09
N ALA A 251 -21.76 -8.43 15.23
CA ALA A 251 -20.96 -9.59 15.64
C ALA A 251 -19.50 -9.31 15.22
N ILE A 252 -18.62 -9.15 16.20
CA ILE A 252 -17.22 -8.81 15.96
C ILE A 252 -16.33 -9.88 16.59
N THR A 253 -15.44 -10.46 15.78
CA THR A 253 -14.24 -11.15 16.24
C THR A 253 -13.03 -10.29 15.89
N PHE A 254 -12.40 -9.71 16.89
CA PHE A 254 -11.28 -8.81 16.73
C PHE A 254 -9.96 -9.55 16.84
N VAL A 255 -9.14 -9.50 15.80
CA VAL A 255 -7.83 -10.16 15.76
C VAL A 255 -6.74 -9.12 15.88
N GLY A 256 -5.90 -9.28 16.87
CA GLY A 256 -4.76 -8.40 17.10
C GLY A 256 -3.59 -9.11 17.76
N ASP A 257 -2.42 -8.49 17.72
CA ASP A 257 -1.24 -9.07 18.32
C ASP A 257 -1.31 -9.03 19.86
N ARG A 258 -0.43 -9.77 20.53
CA ARG A 258 -0.31 -9.84 22.00
C ARG A 258 0.07 -8.49 22.64
N GLY A 259 0.58 -7.55 21.86
CA GLY A 259 0.94 -6.21 22.33
C GLY A 259 -0.27 -5.31 22.47
N MET A 260 -1.31 -5.53 21.64
CA MET A 260 -2.51 -4.72 21.55
C MET A 260 -3.65 -5.23 22.41
N ILE A 261 -3.93 -6.55 22.37
CA ILE A 261 -5.06 -7.15 23.10
C ILE A 261 -4.53 -7.77 24.39
N LYS A 262 -4.77 -7.09 25.51
CA LYS A 262 -4.36 -7.47 26.87
C LYS A 262 -5.53 -7.38 27.83
N GLY A 263 -5.29 -7.66 29.10
CA GLY A 263 -6.31 -7.76 30.17
C GLY A 263 -7.46 -6.75 30.07
N GLN A 264 -7.18 -5.44 30.02
CA GLN A 264 -8.24 -4.44 29.95
C GLN A 264 -8.99 -4.48 28.61
N GLN A 265 -8.29 -4.59 27.48
CA GLN A 265 -8.91 -4.68 26.14
C GLN A 265 -9.76 -5.95 26.02
N ILE A 266 -9.32 -7.06 26.60
CA ILE A 266 -10.10 -8.31 26.65
C ILE A 266 -11.39 -8.09 27.44
N ALA A 267 -11.30 -7.44 28.61
CA ALA A 267 -12.47 -7.15 29.42
C ALA A 267 -13.46 -6.20 28.71
N ASP A 268 -12.95 -5.18 28.05
CA ASP A 268 -13.75 -4.21 27.28
C ASP A 268 -14.47 -4.87 26.11
N LEU A 269 -13.78 -5.74 25.35
CA LEU A 269 -14.38 -6.52 24.25
C LEU A 269 -15.47 -7.47 24.78
N ALA A 270 -15.18 -8.20 25.85
CA ALA A 270 -16.13 -9.13 26.47
C ALA A 270 -17.38 -8.40 26.98
N GLN A 271 -17.22 -7.26 27.64
CA GLN A 271 -18.34 -6.43 28.12
C GLN A 271 -19.24 -5.95 26.98
N GLN A 272 -18.67 -5.72 25.80
CA GLN A 272 -19.42 -5.34 24.61
C GLN A 272 -20.01 -6.54 23.85
N GLY A 273 -19.79 -7.77 24.30
CA GLY A 273 -20.26 -8.99 23.67
C GLY A 273 -19.49 -9.40 22.43
N PHE A 274 -18.22 -8.95 22.29
CA PHE A 274 -17.36 -9.24 21.15
C PHE A 274 -16.36 -10.34 21.48
N HIS A 275 -15.96 -11.06 20.45
CA HIS A 275 -14.92 -12.10 20.53
C HIS A 275 -13.55 -11.52 20.17
N TYR A 276 -12.49 -12.21 20.58
CA TYR A 276 -11.13 -11.81 20.22
C TYR A 276 -10.26 -13.03 19.90
N ILE A 277 -9.24 -12.80 19.07
CA ILE A 277 -8.15 -13.75 18.84
C ILE A 277 -6.84 -12.99 19.05
N THR A 278 -6.01 -13.48 19.97
CA THR A 278 -4.69 -12.90 20.23
C THR A 278 -3.70 -13.98 20.61
N ALA A 279 -2.41 -13.67 20.55
CA ALA A 279 -1.38 -14.57 21.02
C ALA A 279 -1.02 -14.31 22.48
N ILE A 280 -0.64 -15.34 23.20
CA ILE A 280 -0.16 -15.25 24.59
C ILE A 280 1.38 -15.23 24.63
N THR A 281 1.92 -14.70 25.70
CA THR A 281 3.38 -14.59 25.93
C THR A 281 3.94 -15.87 26.53
N LYS A 282 5.25 -16.13 26.35
CA LYS A 282 5.93 -17.26 26.99
C LYS A 282 5.67 -17.37 28.52
N PRO A 283 5.76 -16.30 29.33
CA PRO A 283 5.40 -16.37 30.76
C PRO A 283 3.96 -16.78 31.01
N GLN A 284 3.02 -16.38 30.15
CA GLN A 284 1.63 -16.83 30.26
C GLN A 284 1.48 -18.33 29.92
N ILE A 285 2.18 -18.79 28.87
CA ILE A 285 2.23 -20.25 28.54
C ILE A 285 2.81 -21.02 29.74
N GLU A 286 3.90 -20.57 30.33
CA GLU A 286 4.51 -21.21 31.51
C GLU A 286 3.58 -21.23 32.73
N LYS A 287 2.79 -20.17 32.94
CA LYS A 287 1.77 -20.11 33.99
C LYS A 287 0.69 -21.16 33.75
N LEU A 288 0.15 -21.25 32.54
CA LEU A 288 -0.89 -22.19 32.18
C LEU A 288 -0.42 -23.66 32.25
N LEU A 289 0.82 -23.93 31.84
CA LEU A 289 1.46 -25.24 32.01
C LEU A 289 1.58 -25.63 33.50
N ARG A 290 1.98 -24.70 34.37
CA ARG A 290 2.07 -24.93 35.82
C ARG A 290 0.70 -25.15 36.46
N GLN A 291 -0.33 -24.52 35.95
CA GLN A 291 -1.72 -24.67 36.38
C GLN A 291 -2.37 -25.97 35.86
N GLY A 292 -1.70 -26.69 34.95
CA GLY A 292 -2.24 -27.92 34.35
C GLY A 292 -3.33 -27.68 33.31
N THR A 293 -3.54 -26.43 32.86
CA THR A 293 -4.53 -26.10 31.82
C THR A 293 -4.24 -26.85 30.52
N PHE A 294 -2.94 -27.01 30.19
CA PHE A 294 -2.50 -27.85 29.07
C PHE A 294 -1.09 -28.43 29.36
N GLN A 295 -0.68 -29.40 28.53
CA GLN A 295 0.62 -30.07 28.64
C GLN A 295 1.51 -29.76 27.45
N MET A 296 2.83 -30.00 27.60
CA MET A 296 3.82 -29.66 26.59
C MET A 296 3.72 -30.49 25.30
N ASP A 297 3.29 -31.72 25.38
CA ASP A 297 3.09 -32.65 24.26
C ASP A 297 2.02 -32.15 23.26
N LEU A 298 1.07 -31.32 23.72
CA LEU A 298 0.06 -30.73 22.87
C LEU A 298 0.65 -29.80 21.83
N PHE A 299 1.81 -29.15 22.11
CA PHE A 299 2.48 -28.28 21.13
C PHE A 299 3.16 -29.06 19.99
N ASP A 300 3.40 -30.34 20.16
CA ASP A 300 4.03 -31.20 19.16
C ASP A 300 3.02 -31.82 18.19
N GLN A 301 1.73 -31.61 18.43
CA GLN A 301 0.66 -31.93 17.49
C GLN A 301 0.61 -30.89 16.36
N GLU A 302 0.02 -31.25 15.22
CA GLU A 302 -0.15 -30.32 14.10
C GLU A 302 -0.99 -29.11 14.51
N LEU A 303 -2.08 -29.36 15.25
CA LEU A 303 -2.94 -28.37 15.89
C LEU A 303 -3.62 -29.03 17.08
N ALA A 304 -3.49 -28.48 18.28
CA ALA A 304 -4.23 -28.89 19.45
C ALA A 304 -5.12 -27.78 19.95
N GLU A 305 -6.31 -28.11 20.43
CA GLU A 305 -7.23 -27.13 21.01
C GLU A 305 -7.56 -27.55 22.45
N VAL A 306 -7.55 -26.59 23.36
CA VAL A 306 -7.91 -26.72 24.75
C VAL A 306 -8.93 -25.68 25.12
N LEU A 307 -10.07 -26.08 25.63
CA LEU A 307 -11.09 -25.21 26.20
C LEU A 307 -10.87 -25.11 27.72
N ALA A 308 -10.58 -23.93 28.22
CA ALA A 308 -10.42 -23.65 29.63
C ALA A 308 -11.77 -23.35 30.32
N ASP A 309 -11.83 -23.47 31.66
CA ASP A 309 -13.04 -23.29 32.45
C ASP A 309 -13.75 -21.95 32.27
N GLU A 310 -13.02 -20.92 31.90
CA GLU A 310 -13.54 -19.56 31.62
C GLU A 310 -14.12 -19.41 30.20
N GLY A 311 -14.24 -20.51 29.43
CA GLY A 311 -14.71 -20.50 28.04
C GLY A 311 -13.65 -19.97 27.04
N ILE A 312 -12.41 -19.75 27.47
CA ILE A 312 -11.30 -19.35 26.61
C ILE A 312 -10.79 -20.59 25.88
N ARG A 313 -10.75 -20.51 24.55
CA ARG A 313 -10.18 -21.55 23.70
C ARG A 313 -8.73 -21.22 23.37
N TYR A 314 -7.83 -22.11 23.78
CA TYR A 314 -6.42 -22.04 23.43
C TYR A 314 -6.14 -22.94 22.23
N VAL A 315 -5.49 -22.39 21.22
CA VAL A 315 -5.01 -23.09 20.03
C VAL A 315 -3.50 -23.22 20.15
N LEU A 316 -3.01 -24.43 20.23
CA LEU A 316 -1.61 -24.75 20.51
C LEU A 316 -0.95 -25.35 19.27
N ARG A 317 0.21 -24.84 18.94
CA ARG A 317 1.04 -25.31 17.82
C ARG A 317 2.49 -24.94 18.03
N ARG A 318 3.39 -25.82 17.62
CA ARG A 318 4.80 -25.49 17.46
C ARG A 318 5.12 -25.16 16.00
N ASN A 319 5.64 -23.96 15.75
CA ASN A 319 6.12 -23.60 14.44
C ASN A 319 7.57 -24.09 14.28
N PRO A 320 7.86 -25.09 13.44
CA PRO A 320 9.20 -25.69 13.31
C PRO A 320 10.23 -24.71 12.73
N VAL A 321 9.82 -23.85 11.80
CA VAL A 321 10.70 -22.82 11.21
C VAL A 321 11.11 -21.83 12.29
N ARG A 322 10.15 -21.34 13.07
CA ARG A 322 10.43 -20.41 14.16
C ARG A 322 11.28 -21.04 15.27
N ALA A 323 11.06 -22.32 15.59
CA ALA A 323 11.87 -23.07 16.53
C ALA A 323 13.34 -23.13 16.06
N GLN A 324 13.56 -23.39 14.78
CA GLN A 324 14.89 -23.42 14.19
C GLN A 324 15.57 -22.06 14.21
N GLU A 325 14.88 -20.97 13.88
CA GLU A 325 15.41 -19.60 13.94
C GLU A 325 15.84 -19.22 15.35
N VAL A 326 15.01 -19.52 16.36
CA VAL A 326 15.32 -19.23 17.76
C VAL A 326 16.54 -20.04 18.22
N ARG A 327 16.63 -21.32 17.83
CA ARG A 327 17.78 -22.18 18.10
C ARG A 327 19.06 -21.64 17.47
N ALA A 328 19.02 -21.23 16.19
CA ALA A 328 20.14 -20.63 15.48
C ALA A 328 20.59 -19.32 16.16
N THR A 329 19.64 -18.46 16.52
CA THR A 329 19.92 -17.22 17.26
C THR A 329 20.58 -17.49 18.61
N ARG A 330 20.13 -18.50 19.37
CA ARG A 330 20.71 -18.91 20.64
C ARG A 330 22.14 -19.41 20.46
N HIS A 331 22.39 -20.21 19.43
CA HIS A 331 23.73 -20.69 19.08
C HIS A 331 24.68 -19.53 18.71
N ALA A 332 24.24 -18.60 17.86
CA ALA A 332 25.04 -17.43 17.48
C ALA A 332 25.44 -16.56 18.69
N LYS A 333 24.52 -16.40 19.66
CA LYS A 333 24.83 -15.70 20.92
C LYS A 333 25.90 -16.42 21.75
N LEU A 334 25.86 -17.75 21.82
CA LEU A 334 26.86 -18.56 22.52
C LEU A 334 28.22 -18.43 21.83
N VAL A 335 28.29 -18.56 20.51
CA VAL A 335 29.51 -18.38 19.71
C VAL A 335 30.08 -16.98 19.93
N THR A 336 29.24 -15.96 19.97
CA THR A 336 29.67 -14.58 20.26
C THR A 336 30.32 -14.46 21.64
N LEU A 337 29.75 -15.08 22.67
CA LEU A 337 30.31 -15.06 24.01
C LEU A 337 31.61 -15.86 24.08
N GLN A 338 31.69 -17.03 23.45
CA GLN A 338 32.90 -17.86 23.36
C GLN A 338 34.07 -17.10 22.73
N ALA A 339 33.81 -16.39 21.62
CA ALA A 339 34.84 -15.55 20.98
C ALA A 339 35.33 -14.43 21.90
N GLN A 340 34.45 -13.86 22.72
CA GLN A 340 34.84 -12.84 23.70
C GLN A 340 35.63 -13.44 24.87
N VAL A 341 35.28 -14.64 25.31
CA VAL A 341 36.11 -15.38 26.32
C VAL A 341 37.50 -15.61 25.78
N ALA A 342 37.63 -16.13 24.56
CA ALA A 342 38.93 -16.34 23.93
C ALA A 342 39.76 -15.03 23.85
N LYS A 343 39.13 -13.93 23.44
CA LYS A 343 39.76 -12.61 23.38
C LYS A 343 40.22 -12.11 24.76
N GLN A 344 39.42 -12.36 25.82
CA GLN A 344 39.80 -11.97 27.18
C GLN A 344 40.94 -12.84 27.72
N ASN A 345 40.97 -14.14 27.42
CA ASN A 345 42.05 -15.03 27.80
C ASN A 345 43.39 -14.61 27.14
N GLN A 346 43.33 -14.28 25.82
CA GLN A 346 44.53 -13.77 25.13
C GLN A 346 45.00 -12.46 25.79
N TYR A 347 44.12 -11.54 26.11
CA TYR A 347 44.46 -10.30 26.80
C TYR A 347 45.11 -10.55 28.17
N LEU A 348 44.60 -11.52 28.95
CA LEU A 348 45.17 -11.88 30.26
C LEU A 348 46.53 -12.53 30.13
N THR A 349 46.81 -13.24 29.04
CA THR A 349 48.14 -13.78 28.72
C THR A 349 49.12 -12.66 28.38
N ASP A 350 48.73 -11.74 27.52
CA ASP A 350 49.57 -10.63 27.06
C ASP A 350 49.82 -9.59 28.16
N HIS A 351 48.96 -9.54 29.19
CA HIS A 351 49.00 -8.54 30.27
C HIS A 351 49.02 -9.23 31.66
N PRO A 352 50.17 -9.71 32.14
CA PRO A 352 50.28 -10.46 33.40
C PRO A 352 49.79 -9.73 34.66
N ARG A 353 49.74 -8.38 34.64
CA ARG A 353 49.25 -7.57 35.76
C ARG A 353 47.73 -7.37 35.73
N ALA A 354 47.03 -7.72 34.65
CA ALA A 354 45.57 -7.57 34.54
C ALA A 354 44.84 -8.55 35.47
N LYS A 355 43.77 -8.08 36.12
CA LYS A 355 42.95 -8.88 37.04
C LYS A 355 41.91 -9.71 36.26
N ALA A 356 42.02 -11.05 36.34
CA ALA A 356 41.08 -11.96 35.70
C ALA A 356 39.61 -11.74 36.17
N GLN A 357 39.42 -11.37 37.44
CA GLN A 357 38.10 -11.08 38.01
C GLN A 357 37.36 -9.96 37.27
N GLY A 358 38.05 -8.89 36.86
CA GLY A 358 37.44 -7.81 36.08
C GLY A 358 37.05 -8.24 34.67
N ALA A 359 37.78 -9.17 34.06
CA ALA A 359 37.45 -9.74 32.77
C ALA A 359 36.17 -10.61 32.86
N VAL A 360 36.07 -11.45 33.89
CA VAL A 360 34.83 -12.26 34.11
C VAL A 360 33.63 -11.39 34.36
N GLN A 361 33.72 -10.32 35.15
CA GLN A 361 32.58 -9.41 35.37
C GLN A 361 32.08 -8.81 34.05
N LYS A 362 32.97 -8.42 33.13
CA LYS A 362 32.60 -7.94 31.79
C LYS A 362 31.87 -9.00 30.96
N LEU A 363 32.37 -10.25 31.01
CA LEU A 363 31.76 -11.38 30.28
C LEU A 363 30.40 -11.76 30.88
N VAL A 364 30.24 -11.74 32.20
CA VAL A 364 28.93 -11.95 32.87
C VAL A 364 27.94 -10.86 32.47
N ALA A 365 28.36 -9.59 32.47
CA ALA A 365 27.51 -8.49 31.99
C ALA A 365 27.10 -8.68 30.51
N ARG A 366 28.03 -9.17 29.71
CA ARG A 366 27.75 -9.49 28.29
C ARG A 366 26.79 -10.65 28.14
N ALA A 367 26.94 -11.73 28.91
CA ALA A 367 26.01 -12.87 28.93
C ALA A 367 24.58 -12.42 29.29
N LYS A 368 24.47 -11.52 30.28
CA LYS A 368 23.16 -10.88 30.62
C LYS A 368 22.59 -10.09 29.45
N THR A 369 23.40 -9.25 28.79
CA THR A 369 22.97 -8.48 27.59
C THR A 369 22.51 -9.40 26.45
N LEU A 370 23.20 -10.55 26.27
CA LEU A 370 22.82 -11.56 25.28
C LEU A 370 21.63 -12.41 25.74
N ARG A 371 21.17 -12.28 26.98
CA ARG A 371 20.10 -13.08 27.59
C ARG A 371 20.40 -14.59 27.57
N ILE A 372 21.62 -14.96 27.94
CA ILE A 372 22.08 -16.36 28.01
C ILE A 372 22.74 -16.67 29.36
N ALA A 373 22.76 -15.73 30.31
CA ALA A 373 23.42 -15.86 31.60
C ALA A 373 22.86 -17.02 32.45
N ASP A 374 21.59 -17.38 32.27
CA ASP A 374 20.93 -18.41 33.10
C ASP A 374 21.43 -19.83 32.81
N TRP A 375 21.97 -20.07 31.61
CA TRP A 375 22.43 -21.39 31.18
C TRP A 375 23.90 -21.44 30.76
N VAL A 376 24.67 -20.39 30.99
CA VAL A 376 26.12 -20.38 30.85
C VAL A 376 26.77 -20.07 32.20
N GLU A 377 27.90 -20.68 32.46
CA GLU A 377 28.70 -20.44 33.64
C GLU A 377 30.13 -20.03 33.21
N LEU A 378 30.67 -19.03 33.90
CA LEU A 378 32.01 -18.51 33.67
C LEU A 378 32.82 -18.71 34.93
N THR A 379 33.84 -19.56 34.89
CA THR A 379 34.75 -19.86 35.98
C THR A 379 36.14 -19.36 35.66
N ILE A 380 36.96 -19.18 36.71
CA ILE A 380 38.36 -18.82 36.58
C ILE A 380 39.18 -19.94 37.22
N GLU A 381 40.08 -20.51 36.46
CA GLU A 381 41.09 -21.45 36.95
C GLU A 381 42.45 -20.84 36.67
N GLU A 382 43.22 -20.61 37.73
CA GLU A 382 44.48 -19.88 37.70
C GLU A 382 44.38 -18.48 37.11
N ARG A 383 44.34 -18.31 35.81
CA ARG A 383 44.12 -17.04 35.11
C ARG A 383 43.29 -17.21 33.82
N THR A 384 42.88 -18.44 33.57
CA THR A 384 42.10 -18.78 32.39
C THR A 384 40.61 -18.75 32.71
N ILE A 385 39.83 -18.09 31.86
CA ILE A 385 38.37 -18.05 31.97
C ILE A 385 37.78 -19.17 31.13
N THR A 386 37.01 -20.03 31.76
CA THR A 386 36.34 -21.14 31.11
C THR A 386 34.84 -20.87 31.05
N LEU A 387 34.24 -21.13 29.89
CA LEU A 387 32.80 -21.05 29.68
C LEU A 387 32.24 -22.46 29.63
N THR A 388 31.32 -22.76 30.54
CA THR A 388 30.59 -24.03 30.60
C THR A 388 29.13 -23.81 30.31
N VAL A 389 28.53 -24.67 29.49
CA VAL A 389 27.11 -24.65 29.19
C VAL A 389 26.36 -25.59 30.14
N LYS A 390 25.42 -25.07 30.90
CA LYS A 390 24.49 -25.85 31.74
C LYS A 390 23.41 -26.48 30.86
N THR A 391 23.64 -27.71 30.41
CA THR A 391 22.81 -28.39 29.42
C THR A 391 21.31 -28.46 29.82
N SER A 392 21.04 -28.78 31.10
CA SER A 392 19.64 -28.84 31.60
C SER A 392 18.93 -27.47 31.54
N ALA A 393 19.63 -26.39 31.94
CA ALA A 393 19.08 -25.04 31.88
C ALA A 393 18.93 -24.54 30.44
N GLN A 394 19.84 -24.94 29.54
CA GLN A 394 19.72 -24.65 28.11
C GLN A 394 18.53 -25.37 27.48
N GLN A 395 18.30 -26.63 27.83
CA GLN A 395 17.12 -27.40 27.37
C GLN A 395 15.82 -26.79 27.86
N GLU A 396 15.77 -26.37 29.15
CA GLU A 396 14.60 -25.69 29.69
C GLU A 396 14.34 -24.34 28.97
N ALA A 397 15.37 -23.55 28.71
CA ALA A 397 15.24 -22.33 27.92
C ALA A 397 14.81 -22.56 26.47
N ALA A 398 15.02 -23.77 25.93
CA ALA A 398 14.62 -24.20 24.59
C ALA A 398 13.21 -24.80 24.52
N ARG A 399 12.64 -25.18 25.64
CA ARG A 399 11.37 -25.93 25.73
C ARG A 399 10.22 -25.28 24.95
N LEU A 400 10.12 -23.95 25.03
CA LEU A 400 9.08 -23.16 24.35
C LEU A 400 9.54 -22.56 23.01
N ASP A 401 10.53 -23.14 22.35
CA ASP A 401 10.92 -22.64 21.03
C ASP A 401 9.88 -23.01 19.99
N GLY A 402 9.39 -22.00 19.28
CA GLY A 402 8.35 -22.18 18.27
C GLY A 402 6.92 -22.22 18.82
N CYS A 403 6.74 -22.25 20.14
CA CYS A 403 5.41 -22.20 20.75
C CYS A 403 4.84 -20.79 20.79
#